data_9d3df21ff104be218f36099f6e346109
#
_entry.id   9d3df21ff104be218f36099f6e346109
#
_cell.length_a   1.000
_cell.length_b   1.000
_cell.length_c   1.000
_cell.angle_alpha   90.00
_cell.angle_beta   90.00
_cell.angle_gamma   90.00
#
_symmetry.space_group_name_H-M   'P 1'
#
loop_
_entity.id
_entity.type
_entity.pdbx_description
1 polymer ?
#
loop_
_entity_poly.entity_id
_entity_poly.type
_entity_poly.pdbx_seq_one_letter_code
_entity_poly.pdbx_strand_id
1 'polypeptide(L)'
;MAALRAAGRTSLVDSAVEQLREQLAGGEWSVGDRIPTEHELAQQLGVGRNTVREAIRVLVHSGLLESRQGNGTFVRSTADPAAVLRGVRHAGARDVLEVRTALEAEAARLAAERRDTHDLLRLRAALTTLREEGDRDADADLAFHLAVVGATHNAAFIEVYRFFSTQVHEVLVEALGDRAMPPVDIDAHEALVAAVEAGDADAAERQARELLRIPAETVAALLDRESGTSGSDGGARP
;
A
#
# COMPACT_ATOMS: atom_id res chain seq x y z
N MET A 1 5.50 -30.29 -5.93
CA MET A 1 6.77 -29.55 -5.85
C MET A 1 6.89 -28.96 -4.46
N ALA A 2 8.00 -29.18 -3.75
CA ALA A 2 8.16 -28.75 -2.37
C ALA A 2 8.27 -27.21 -2.30
N ALA A 3 7.44 -26.59 -1.47
CA ALA A 3 7.52 -25.18 -1.17
C ALA A 3 8.78 -24.88 -0.34
N LEU A 4 9.63 -23.98 -0.82
CA LEU A 4 10.76 -23.46 -0.07
C LEU A 4 10.21 -22.60 1.09
N ARG A 5 10.36 -23.05 2.33
CA ARG A 5 10.12 -22.22 3.51
C ARG A 5 11.45 -21.55 3.90
N ALA A 6 11.50 -20.23 3.77
CA ALA A 6 12.62 -19.42 4.24
C ALA A 6 12.72 -19.46 5.76
N ALA A 7 13.94 -19.62 6.25
CA ALA A 7 14.24 -19.52 7.68
C ALA A 7 14.07 -18.07 8.14
N GLY A 8 13.21 -17.85 9.13
CA GLY A 8 13.03 -16.56 9.79
C GLY A 8 14.25 -16.19 10.64
N ARG A 9 15.25 -15.58 10.02
CA ARG A 9 16.29 -14.78 10.66
C ARG A 9 16.54 -13.60 9.76
N THR A 10 16.34 -12.40 10.29
CA THR A 10 16.80 -11.17 9.63
C THR A 10 18.27 -11.34 9.30
N SER A 11 18.65 -11.27 8.04
CA SER A 11 20.04 -11.46 7.68
C SER A 11 20.86 -10.27 8.20
N LEU A 12 22.15 -10.47 8.47
CA LEU A 12 23.04 -9.36 8.84
C LEU A 12 23.06 -8.25 7.77
N VAL A 13 22.82 -8.63 6.51
CA VAL A 13 22.68 -7.67 5.40
C VAL A 13 21.42 -6.83 5.58
N ASP A 14 20.26 -7.46 5.86
CA ASP A 14 19.00 -6.72 6.05
C ASP A 14 19.09 -5.77 7.24
N SER A 15 19.70 -6.22 8.35
CA SER A 15 19.93 -5.36 9.51
C SER A 15 20.83 -4.16 9.17
N ALA A 16 21.90 -4.37 8.40
CA ALA A 16 22.78 -3.29 7.95
C ALA A 16 22.07 -2.32 7.00
N VAL A 17 21.23 -2.84 6.09
CA VAL A 17 20.40 -2.01 5.20
C VAL A 17 19.47 -1.11 5.99
N GLU A 18 18.75 -1.67 6.98
CA GLU A 18 17.80 -0.87 7.79
C GLU A 18 18.51 0.22 8.60
N GLN A 19 19.63 -0.10 9.25
CA GLN A 19 20.39 0.90 10.00
C GLN A 19 20.91 2.03 9.11
N LEU A 20 21.41 1.71 7.91
CA LEU A 20 21.85 2.74 6.94
C LEU A 20 20.68 3.58 6.43
N ARG A 21 19.49 2.99 6.25
CA ARG A 21 18.26 3.71 5.89
C ARG A 21 17.81 4.68 6.98
N GLU A 22 17.87 4.24 8.25
CA GLU A 22 17.56 5.08 9.40
C GLU A 22 18.48 6.31 9.47
N GLN A 23 19.78 6.14 9.21
CA GLN A 23 20.73 7.24 9.16
C GLN A 23 20.43 8.23 8.01
N LEU A 24 20.06 7.71 6.83
CA LEU A 24 19.65 8.55 5.70
C LEU A 24 18.35 9.31 6.00
N ALA A 25 17.36 8.65 6.60
CA ALA A 25 16.08 9.27 6.97
C ALA A 25 16.24 10.27 8.14
N GLY A 26 17.13 9.98 9.07
CA GLY A 26 17.45 10.84 10.21
C GLY A 26 18.23 12.11 9.86
N GLY A 27 18.71 12.22 8.61
CA GLY A 27 19.43 13.40 8.13
C GLY A 27 20.90 13.46 8.54
N GLU A 28 21.47 12.34 9.00
CA GLU A 28 22.92 12.26 9.29
C GLU A 28 23.76 12.53 8.03
N TRP A 29 23.20 12.21 6.86
CA TRP A 29 23.81 12.49 5.56
C TRP A 29 22.80 13.17 4.65
N SER A 30 23.21 14.30 4.05
CA SER A 30 22.41 15.05 3.08
C SER A 30 22.63 14.53 1.66
N VAL A 31 21.71 14.84 0.75
CA VAL A 31 21.87 14.52 -0.68
C VAL A 31 23.14 15.16 -1.22
N GLY A 32 24.00 14.36 -1.83
CA GLY A 32 25.32 14.77 -2.34
C GLY A 32 26.47 14.49 -1.37
N ASP A 33 26.20 14.19 -0.09
CA ASP A 33 27.24 13.85 0.87
C ASP A 33 27.84 12.47 0.54
N ARG A 34 29.14 12.37 0.86
CA ARG A 34 29.85 11.09 0.81
C ARG A 34 29.62 10.35 2.13
N ILE A 35 29.12 9.12 2.07
CA ILE A 35 29.00 8.27 3.25
C ILE A 35 30.35 7.71 3.67
N PRO A 36 30.52 7.24 4.94
CA PRO A 36 31.72 6.57 5.38
C PRO A 36 32.08 5.36 4.51
N THR A 37 33.34 5.01 4.48
CA THR A 37 33.84 3.87 3.70
C THR A 37 33.27 2.53 4.19
N GLU A 38 33.26 1.49 3.32
CA GLU A 38 32.88 0.14 3.72
C GLU A 38 33.61 -0.36 4.99
N HIS A 39 34.85 0.09 5.18
CA HIS A 39 35.64 -0.28 6.36
C HIS A 39 35.12 0.39 7.63
N GLU A 40 34.89 1.70 7.57
CA GLU A 40 34.36 2.49 8.69
C GLU A 40 32.94 2.03 9.07
N LEU A 41 32.07 1.82 8.07
CA LEU A 41 30.73 1.30 8.30
C LEU A 41 30.74 -0.12 8.89
N ALA A 42 31.69 -0.98 8.47
CA ALA A 42 31.82 -2.32 9.05
C ALA A 42 32.20 -2.27 10.54
N GLN A 43 33.05 -1.32 10.93
CA GLN A 43 33.40 -1.09 12.33
C GLN A 43 32.21 -0.54 13.14
N GLN A 44 31.50 0.45 12.60
CA GLN A 44 30.34 1.08 13.26
C GLN A 44 29.18 0.10 13.46
N LEU A 45 28.90 -0.72 12.45
CA LEU A 45 27.79 -1.70 12.46
C LEU A 45 28.17 -3.03 13.14
N GLY A 46 29.45 -3.27 13.44
CA GLY A 46 29.91 -4.53 14.04
C GLY A 46 29.75 -5.74 13.11
N VAL A 47 29.79 -5.55 11.78
CA VAL A 47 29.59 -6.60 10.78
C VAL A 47 30.78 -6.72 9.83
N GLY A 48 30.79 -7.78 9.01
CA GLY A 48 31.84 -7.98 8.01
C GLY A 48 31.74 -6.98 6.84
N ARG A 49 32.88 -6.60 6.22
CA ARG A 49 32.92 -5.71 5.04
C ARG A 49 32.04 -6.21 3.88
N ASN A 50 31.95 -7.53 3.67
CA ASN A 50 31.09 -8.10 2.64
C ASN A 50 29.60 -7.83 2.90
N THR A 51 29.17 -7.89 4.17
CA THR A 51 27.81 -7.54 4.61
C THR A 51 27.52 -6.09 4.29
N VAL A 52 28.42 -5.16 4.63
CA VAL A 52 28.27 -3.74 4.31
C VAL A 52 28.22 -3.49 2.80
N ARG A 53 29.09 -4.15 2.05
CA ARG A 53 29.10 -4.03 0.59
C ARG A 53 27.77 -4.46 -0.04
N GLU A 54 27.20 -5.58 0.40
CA GLU A 54 25.89 -6.02 -0.07
C GLU A 54 24.79 -5.04 0.35
N ALA A 55 24.81 -4.53 1.59
CA ALA A 55 23.88 -3.51 2.04
C ALA A 55 23.97 -2.23 1.18
N ILE A 56 25.17 -1.74 0.89
CA ILE A 56 25.37 -0.59 -0.02
C ILE A 56 24.83 -0.89 -1.41
N ARG A 57 25.05 -2.09 -1.96
CA ARG A 57 24.50 -2.47 -3.27
C ARG A 57 22.98 -2.44 -3.30
N VAL A 58 22.31 -2.91 -2.24
CA VAL A 58 20.85 -2.80 -2.10
C VAL A 58 20.41 -1.35 -2.13
N LEU A 59 21.09 -0.46 -1.38
CA LEU A 59 20.76 0.96 -1.33
C LEU A 59 21.07 1.70 -2.63
N VAL A 60 22.10 1.29 -3.37
CA VAL A 60 22.37 1.80 -4.72
C VAL A 60 21.29 1.35 -5.69
N HIS A 61 20.87 0.08 -5.61
CA HIS A 61 19.80 -0.44 -6.47
C HIS A 61 18.45 0.24 -6.20
N SER A 62 18.17 0.57 -4.94
CA SER A 62 16.96 1.34 -4.56
C SER A 62 17.06 2.85 -4.86
N GLY A 63 18.19 3.32 -5.38
CA GLY A 63 18.38 4.72 -5.78
C GLY A 63 18.64 5.69 -4.61
N LEU A 64 18.86 5.19 -3.40
CA LEU A 64 19.22 6.00 -2.24
C LEU A 64 20.68 6.43 -2.26
N LEU A 65 21.55 5.55 -2.74
CA LEU A 65 22.99 5.80 -2.85
C LEU A 65 23.45 5.71 -4.30
N GLU A 66 24.62 6.29 -4.59
CA GLU A 66 25.34 6.21 -5.85
C GLU A 66 26.80 5.90 -5.58
N SER A 67 27.31 4.79 -6.16
CA SER A 67 28.74 4.46 -6.09
C SER A 67 29.48 5.06 -7.26
N ARG A 68 30.50 5.89 -6.96
CA ARG A 68 31.39 6.49 -7.97
C ARG A 68 32.76 5.82 -7.91
N GLN A 69 33.12 5.12 -8.96
CA GLN A 69 34.36 4.34 -9.00
C GLN A 69 35.59 5.20 -8.60
N GLY A 70 36.36 4.73 -7.63
CA GLY A 70 37.52 5.41 -7.10
C GLY A 70 37.22 6.63 -6.20
N ASN A 71 35.97 7.07 -6.11
CA ASN A 71 35.60 8.30 -5.39
C ASN A 71 34.74 8.06 -4.14
N GLY A 72 34.17 6.85 -4.02
CA GLY A 72 33.35 6.46 -2.86
C GLY A 72 31.87 6.35 -3.19
N THR A 73 31.05 6.30 -2.14
CA THR A 73 29.59 6.19 -2.23
C THR A 73 28.96 7.48 -1.71
N PHE A 74 27.98 7.99 -2.43
CA PHE A 74 27.32 9.28 -2.18
C PHE A 74 25.83 9.10 -2.02
N VAL A 75 25.19 9.96 -1.21
CA VAL A 75 23.74 10.02 -1.07
C VAL A 75 23.12 10.61 -2.33
N ARG A 76 22.24 9.87 -2.96
CA ARG A 76 21.46 10.32 -4.13
C ARG A 76 20.06 10.79 -3.74
N SER A 77 19.44 10.14 -2.77
CA SER A 77 18.13 10.49 -2.24
C SER A 77 18.02 10.05 -0.78
N THR A 78 17.34 10.83 0.03
CA THR A 78 16.91 10.45 1.39
C THR A 78 15.46 9.99 1.43
N ALA A 79 14.70 10.19 0.33
CA ALA A 79 13.35 9.69 0.18
C ALA A 79 13.39 8.19 -0.20
N ASP A 80 13.15 7.34 0.80
CA ASP A 80 13.10 5.88 0.63
C ASP A 80 11.67 5.40 0.33
N PRO A 81 11.37 4.98 -0.91
CA PRO A 81 10.04 4.43 -1.23
C PRO A 81 9.70 3.20 -0.39
N ALA A 82 10.69 2.40 0.01
CA ALA A 82 10.46 1.24 0.85
C ALA A 82 10.09 1.63 2.30
N ALA A 83 10.51 2.80 2.78
CA ALA A 83 10.06 3.32 4.08
C ALA A 83 8.57 3.69 4.05
N VAL A 84 8.11 4.29 2.95
CA VAL A 84 6.68 4.57 2.75
C VAL A 84 5.88 3.27 2.75
N LEU A 85 6.33 2.24 2.03
CA LEU A 85 5.70 0.91 2.04
C LEU A 85 5.63 0.30 3.43
N ARG A 86 6.73 0.37 4.19
CA ARG A 86 6.75 -0.12 5.56
C ARG A 86 5.77 0.66 6.42
N GLY A 87 5.73 1.98 6.30
CA GLY A 87 4.77 2.84 7.01
C GLY A 87 3.33 2.43 6.72
N VAL A 88 2.98 2.26 5.44
CA VAL A 88 1.63 1.82 5.03
C VAL A 88 1.31 0.42 5.56
N ARG A 89 2.26 -0.53 5.52
CA ARG A 89 2.04 -1.88 6.10
C ARG A 89 1.86 -1.89 7.62
N HIS A 90 2.42 -0.92 8.34
CA HIS A 90 2.26 -0.78 9.79
C HIS A 90 1.09 0.15 10.15
N ALA A 91 0.48 0.81 9.17
CA ALA A 91 -0.75 1.55 9.37
C ALA A 91 -1.90 0.59 9.72
N GLY A 92 -2.76 1.02 10.61
CA GLY A 92 -3.95 0.24 10.93
C GLY A 92 -4.94 0.20 9.76
N ALA A 93 -5.80 -0.81 9.75
CA ALA A 93 -6.80 -0.97 8.70
C ALA A 93 -7.69 0.29 8.52
N ARG A 94 -7.97 1.00 9.60
CA ARG A 94 -8.73 2.28 9.57
C ARG A 94 -8.01 3.33 8.70
N ASP A 95 -6.70 3.53 8.93
CA ASP A 95 -5.91 4.52 8.21
C ASP A 95 -5.79 4.15 6.72
N VAL A 96 -5.63 2.84 6.42
CA VAL A 96 -5.61 2.32 5.05
C VAL A 96 -6.92 2.61 4.32
N LEU A 97 -8.08 2.37 4.96
CA LEU A 97 -9.38 2.61 4.36
C LEU A 97 -9.72 4.11 4.23
N GLU A 98 -9.23 4.95 5.13
CA GLU A 98 -9.36 6.41 4.99
C GLU A 98 -8.60 6.91 3.75
N VAL A 99 -7.35 6.47 3.55
CA VAL A 99 -6.56 6.80 2.35
C VAL A 99 -7.21 6.19 1.10
N ARG A 100 -7.73 4.95 1.16
CA ARG A 100 -8.49 4.33 0.08
C ARG A 100 -9.64 5.23 -0.36
N THR A 101 -10.46 5.65 0.60
CA THR A 101 -11.63 6.51 0.31
C THR A 101 -11.22 7.83 -0.36
N ALA A 102 -10.16 8.47 0.09
CA ALA A 102 -9.67 9.71 -0.49
C ALA A 102 -9.19 9.52 -1.95
N LEU A 103 -8.40 8.45 -2.20
CA LEU A 103 -7.88 8.16 -3.54
C LEU A 103 -8.99 7.74 -4.50
N GLU A 104 -9.89 6.85 -4.09
CA GLU A 104 -10.91 6.31 -4.99
C GLU A 104 -12.02 7.31 -5.31
N ALA A 105 -12.38 8.18 -4.37
CA ALA A 105 -13.30 9.28 -4.64
C ALA A 105 -12.76 10.23 -5.71
N GLU A 106 -11.50 10.65 -5.61
CA GLU A 106 -10.85 11.47 -6.63
C GLU A 106 -10.65 10.71 -7.94
N ALA A 107 -10.33 9.40 -7.88
CA ALA A 107 -10.24 8.56 -9.08
C ALA A 107 -11.57 8.50 -9.84
N ALA A 108 -12.68 8.33 -9.13
CA ALA A 108 -14.02 8.30 -9.72
C ALA A 108 -14.37 9.63 -10.42
N ARG A 109 -14.08 10.75 -9.76
CA ARG A 109 -14.24 12.08 -10.32
C ARG A 109 -13.46 12.26 -11.63
N LEU A 110 -12.17 11.93 -11.59
CA LEU A 110 -11.29 12.01 -12.76
C LEU A 110 -11.68 11.02 -13.87
N ALA A 111 -12.11 9.81 -13.51
CA ALA A 111 -12.61 8.82 -14.45
C ALA A 111 -13.84 9.36 -15.21
N ALA A 112 -14.80 9.96 -14.51
CA ALA A 112 -15.97 10.58 -15.13
C ALA A 112 -15.61 11.69 -16.13
N GLU A 113 -14.55 12.46 -15.87
CA GLU A 113 -14.06 13.50 -16.77
C GLU A 113 -13.29 12.97 -17.99
N ARG A 114 -12.58 11.84 -17.84
CA ARG A 114 -11.52 11.43 -18.77
C ARG A 114 -11.75 10.10 -19.48
N ARG A 115 -12.71 9.27 -18.97
CA ARG A 115 -12.99 7.94 -19.54
C ARG A 115 -13.20 7.98 -21.05
N ASP A 116 -12.69 6.98 -21.72
CA ASP A 116 -13.01 6.67 -23.10
C ASP A 116 -13.94 5.45 -23.23
N THR A 117 -14.29 5.07 -24.44
CA THR A 117 -15.15 3.91 -24.70
C THR A 117 -14.54 2.59 -24.22
N HIS A 118 -13.21 2.46 -24.27
CA HIS A 118 -12.53 1.26 -23.83
C HIS A 118 -12.56 1.15 -22.30
N ASP A 119 -12.47 2.26 -21.57
CA ASP A 119 -12.60 2.30 -20.13
C ASP A 119 -14.00 1.86 -19.68
N LEU A 120 -15.04 2.34 -20.34
CA LEU A 120 -16.42 1.92 -20.05
C LEU A 120 -16.63 0.42 -20.26
N LEU A 121 -16.02 -0.17 -21.29
CA LEU A 121 -16.06 -1.61 -21.49
C LEU A 121 -15.36 -2.37 -20.37
N ARG A 122 -14.20 -1.87 -19.93
CA ARG A 122 -13.45 -2.47 -18.79
C ARG A 122 -14.20 -2.36 -17.49
N LEU A 123 -14.80 -1.21 -17.19
CA LEU A 123 -15.61 -1.01 -15.98
C LEU A 123 -16.81 -1.95 -15.95
N ARG A 124 -17.53 -2.09 -17.04
CA ARG A 124 -18.66 -3.02 -17.14
C ARG A 124 -18.23 -4.48 -17.01
N ALA A 125 -17.09 -4.86 -17.61
CA ALA A 125 -16.55 -6.20 -17.48
C ALA A 125 -16.15 -6.50 -16.03
N ALA A 126 -15.47 -5.57 -15.34
CA ALA A 126 -15.09 -5.73 -13.94
C ALA A 126 -16.31 -5.84 -13.02
N LEU A 127 -17.35 -5.03 -13.24
CA LEU A 127 -18.63 -5.11 -12.52
C LEU A 127 -19.33 -6.47 -12.75
N THR A 128 -19.28 -7.00 -13.98
CA THR A 128 -19.83 -8.32 -14.29
C THR A 128 -19.09 -9.42 -13.54
N THR A 129 -17.75 -9.39 -13.55
CA THR A 129 -16.92 -10.34 -12.79
C THR A 129 -17.24 -10.26 -11.30
N LEU A 130 -17.30 -9.05 -10.72
CA LEU A 130 -17.64 -8.86 -9.31
C LEU A 130 -19.01 -9.49 -8.95
N ARG A 131 -19.98 -9.38 -9.84
CA ARG A 131 -21.31 -10.00 -9.68
C ARG A 131 -21.29 -11.53 -9.80
N GLU A 132 -20.45 -12.08 -10.68
CA GLU A 132 -20.35 -13.52 -10.95
C GLU A 132 -19.55 -14.27 -9.88
N GLU A 133 -18.42 -13.69 -9.42
CA GLU A 133 -17.56 -14.28 -8.39
C GLU A 133 -18.18 -14.20 -6.98
N GLY A 134 -19.08 -13.24 -6.77
CA GLY A 134 -19.84 -13.11 -5.53
C GLY A 134 -19.44 -11.92 -4.67
N ASP A 135 -20.33 -11.60 -3.78
CA ASP A 135 -20.33 -10.41 -2.94
C ASP A 135 -19.29 -10.41 -1.78
N ARG A 136 -18.39 -11.41 -1.75
CA ARG A 136 -17.30 -11.54 -0.77
C ARG A 136 -15.93 -11.78 -1.42
N ASP A 137 -15.82 -11.58 -2.72
CA ASP A 137 -14.56 -11.74 -3.43
C ASP A 137 -13.75 -10.43 -3.42
N ALA A 138 -12.71 -10.41 -2.58
CA ALA A 138 -11.83 -9.24 -2.44
C ALA A 138 -10.97 -8.97 -3.68
N ASP A 139 -10.66 -10.02 -4.47
CA ASP A 139 -9.90 -9.87 -5.72
C ASP A 139 -10.76 -9.20 -6.79
N ALA A 140 -12.02 -9.60 -6.91
CA ALA A 140 -12.96 -9.00 -7.85
C ALA A 140 -13.30 -7.55 -7.46
N ASP A 141 -13.49 -7.25 -6.16
CA ASP A 141 -13.69 -5.89 -5.65
C ASP A 141 -12.50 -5.00 -5.99
N LEU A 142 -11.29 -5.46 -5.69
CA LEU A 142 -10.08 -4.70 -6.00
C LEU A 142 -9.88 -4.49 -7.50
N ALA A 143 -10.18 -5.50 -8.33
CA ALA A 143 -10.09 -5.40 -9.79
C ALA A 143 -11.04 -4.33 -10.35
N PHE A 144 -12.25 -4.21 -9.79
CA PHE A 144 -13.20 -3.16 -10.14
C PHE A 144 -12.62 -1.77 -9.84
N HIS A 145 -12.12 -1.54 -8.64
CA HIS A 145 -11.54 -0.25 -8.25
C HIS A 145 -10.30 0.10 -9.06
N LEU A 146 -9.46 -0.89 -9.41
CA LEU A 146 -8.34 -0.70 -10.34
C LEU A 146 -8.80 -0.28 -11.75
N ALA A 147 -9.95 -0.75 -12.22
CA ALA A 147 -10.51 -0.32 -13.49
C ALA A 147 -10.98 1.15 -13.43
N VAL A 148 -11.59 1.59 -12.32
CA VAL A 148 -11.94 3.01 -12.09
C VAL A 148 -10.68 3.88 -12.10
N VAL A 149 -9.66 3.49 -11.35
CA VAL A 149 -8.38 4.20 -11.29
C VAL A 149 -7.70 4.26 -12.66
N GLY A 150 -7.77 3.18 -13.45
CA GLY A 150 -7.26 3.13 -14.82
C GLY A 150 -7.89 4.18 -15.73
N ALA A 151 -9.20 4.42 -15.60
CA ALA A 151 -9.95 5.39 -16.37
C ALA A 151 -9.61 6.86 -16.05
N THR A 152 -8.81 7.12 -15.03
CA THR A 152 -8.28 8.46 -14.74
C THR A 152 -7.30 8.95 -15.79
N HIS A 153 -6.68 8.06 -16.57
CA HIS A 153 -5.57 8.35 -17.49
C HIS A 153 -4.41 9.14 -16.86
N ASN A 154 -4.29 9.09 -15.52
CA ASN A 154 -3.20 9.71 -14.78
C ASN A 154 -2.17 8.64 -14.39
N ALA A 155 -1.08 8.56 -15.15
CA ALA A 155 -0.06 7.54 -14.94
C ALA A 155 0.53 7.56 -13.52
N ALA A 156 0.75 8.74 -12.93
CA ALA A 156 1.26 8.85 -11.56
C ALA A 156 0.24 8.35 -10.53
N PHE A 157 -1.03 8.69 -10.72
CA PHE A 157 -2.11 8.22 -9.83
C PHE A 157 -2.24 6.68 -9.89
N ILE A 158 -2.23 6.12 -11.11
CA ILE A 158 -2.32 4.68 -11.34
C ILE A 158 -1.18 3.93 -10.64
N GLU A 159 0.06 4.42 -10.75
CA GLU A 159 1.22 3.79 -10.13
C GLU A 159 1.17 3.90 -8.58
N VAL A 160 0.79 5.06 -8.04
CA VAL A 160 0.60 5.23 -6.59
C VAL A 160 -0.48 4.30 -6.06
N TYR A 161 -1.62 4.21 -6.76
CA TYR A 161 -2.71 3.35 -6.32
C TYR A 161 -2.36 1.86 -6.43
N ARG A 162 -1.70 1.41 -7.51
CA ARG A 162 -1.21 0.02 -7.63
C ARG A 162 -0.29 -0.37 -6.49
N PHE A 163 0.61 0.54 -6.13
CA PHE A 163 1.51 0.33 -5.01
C PHE A 163 0.74 0.21 -3.68
N PHE A 164 -0.26 1.04 -3.48
CA PHE A 164 -1.10 1.03 -2.30
C PHE A 164 -2.09 -0.14 -2.28
N SER A 165 -2.51 -0.63 -3.45
CA SER A 165 -3.55 -1.65 -3.61
C SER A 165 -3.26 -2.97 -2.89
N THR A 166 -1.98 -3.36 -2.73
CA THR A 166 -1.60 -4.55 -1.96
C THR A 166 -2.06 -4.45 -0.51
N GLN A 167 -1.96 -3.27 0.10
CA GLN A 167 -2.39 -3.06 1.49
C GLN A 167 -3.91 -3.02 1.60
N VAL A 168 -4.57 -2.42 0.63
CA VAL A 168 -6.05 -2.44 0.52
C VAL A 168 -6.54 -3.88 0.41
N HIS A 169 -5.90 -4.69 -0.43
CA HIS A 169 -6.25 -6.10 -0.62
C HIS A 169 -6.11 -6.91 0.68
N GLU A 170 -5.00 -6.77 1.40
CA GLU A 170 -4.79 -7.46 2.69
C GLU A 170 -5.91 -7.13 3.69
N VAL A 171 -6.27 -5.84 3.80
CA VAL A 171 -7.37 -5.39 4.68
C VAL A 171 -8.73 -5.94 4.23
N LEU A 172 -8.99 -5.96 2.91
CA LEU A 172 -10.25 -6.47 2.37
C LEU A 172 -10.40 -7.98 2.56
N VAL A 173 -9.35 -8.77 2.30
CA VAL A 173 -9.37 -10.23 2.52
C VAL A 173 -9.70 -10.56 3.96
N GLU A 174 -9.10 -9.85 4.92
CA GLU A 174 -9.39 -10.04 6.34
C GLU A 174 -10.83 -9.62 6.67
N ALA A 175 -11.24 -8.42 6.24
CA ALA A 175 -12.55 -7.87 6.54
C ALA A 175 -13.70 -8.66 5.91
N LEU A 176 -13.63 -8.98 4.61
CA LEU A 176 -14.68 -9.74 3.91
C LEU A 176 -14.74 -11.22 4.35
N GLY A 177 -13.65 -11.74 4.92
CA GLY A 177 -13.63 -13.05 5.58
C GLY A 177 -14.43 -13.08 6.89
N ASP A 178 -14.63 -11.94 7.55
CA ASP A 178 -15.45 -11.85 8.76
C ASP A 178 -16.95 -11.84 8.41
N ARG A 179 -17.73 -12.69 9.09
CA ARG A 179 -19.20 -12.78 8.90
C ARG A 179 -19.94 -11.52 9.35
N ALA A 180 -19.34 -10.70 10.20
CA ALA A 180 -19.90 -9.43 10.63
C ALA A 180 -19.75 -8.33 9.58
N MET A 181 -18.87 -8.51 8.60
CA MET A 181 -18.71 -7.60 7.47
C MET A 181 -19.88 -7.77 6.50
N PRO A 182 -20.56 -6.67 6.08
CA PRO A 182 -21.57 -6.76 5.05
C PRO A 182 -20.94 -7.23 3.73
N PRO A 183 -21.72 -7.91 2.88
CA PRO A 183 -21.27 -8.25 1.53
C PRO A 183 -20.99 -6.98 0.69
N VAL A 184 -20.24 -7.14 -0.39
CA VAL A 184 -19.99 -6.07 -1.36
C VAL A 184 -21.32 -5.61 -1.96
N ASP A 185 -21.59 -4.32 -1.92
CA ASP A 185 -22.82 -3.72 -2.43
C ASP A 185 -22.73 -3.52 -3.95
N ILE A 186 -23.27 -4.47 -4.70
CA ILE A 186 -23.27 -4.45 -6.19
C ILE A 186 -24.06 -3.27 -6.74
N ASP A 187 -25.18 -2.88 -6.10
CA ASP A 187 -26.02 -1.77 -6.57
C ASP A 187 -25.25 -0.44 -6.42
N ALA A 188 -24.48 -0.27 -5.34
CA ALA A 188 -23.63 0.90 -5.18
C ALA A 188 -22.49 0.94 -6.22
N HIS A 189 -21.91 -0.21 -6.60
CA HIS A 189 -20.94 -0.29 -7.69
C HIS A 189 -21.58 0.08 -9.05
N GLU A 190 -22.80 -0.38 -9.32
CA GLU A 190 -23.56 0.02 -10.51
C GLU A 190 -23.83 1.52 -10.57
N ALA A 191 -24.21 2.12 -9.44
CA ALA A 191 -24.46 3.56 -9.36
C ALA A 191 -23.19 4.37 -9.66
N LEU A 192 -22.01 3.89 -9.19
CA LEU A 192 -20.73 4.49 -9.52
C LEU A 192 -20.43 4.40 -11.02
N VAL A 193 -20.60 3.22 -11.63
CA VAL A 193 -20.39 3.04 -13.07
C VAL A 193 -21.33 3.97 -13.87
N ALA A 194 -22.60 4.05 -13.50
CA ALA A 194 -23.56 4.92 -14.17
C ALA A 194 -23.16 6.40 -14.11
N ALA A 195 -22.64 6.88 -12.97
CA ALA A 195 -22.16 8.25 -12.84
C ALA A 195 -20.92 8.50 -13.72
N VAL A 196 -19.97 7.55 -13.76
CA VAL A 196 -18.79 7.63 -14.63
C VAL A 196 -19.21 7.63 -16.10
N GLU A 197 -20.14 6.77 -16.51
CA GLU A 197 -20.68 6.71 -17.88
C GLU A 197 -21.35 8.02 -18.31
N ALA A 198 -22.14 8.60 -17.40
CA ALA A 198 -22.79 9.89 -17.64
C ALA A 198 -21.79 11.07 -17.74
N GLY A 199 -20.57 10.90 -17.24
CA GLY A 199 -19.58 11.97 -17.14
C GLY A 199 -19.89 12.98 -16.04
N ASP A 200 -20.70 12.58 -15.06
CA ASP A 200 -21.02 13.40 -13.90
C ASP A 200 -19.95 13.19 -12.82
N ALA A 201 -18.94 14.05 -12.86
CA ALA A 201 -17.78 13.98 -11.97
C ALA A 201 -18.16 14.10 -10.49
N ASP A 202 -19.08 15.01 -10.17
CA ASP A 202 -19.54 15.23 -8.79
C ASP A 202 -20.37 14.03 -8.30
N ALA A 203 -21.23 13.46 -9.15
CA ALA A 203 -21.96 12.26 -8.79
C ALA A 203 -21.02 11.07 -8.61
N ALA A 204 -20.02 10.88 -9.48
CA ALA A 204 -19.06 9.79 -9.38
C ALA A 204 -18.26 9.87 -8.07
N GLU A 205 -17.80 11.05 -7.67
CA GLU A 205 -17.13 11.25 -6.37
C GLU A 205 -18.05 10.89 -5.20
N ARG A 206 -19.29 11.38 -5.20
CA ARG A 206 -20.26 11.08 -4.14
C ARG A 206 -20.56 9.59 -4.03
N GLN A 207 -20.79 8.91 -5.17
CA GLN A 207 -21.06 7.48 -5.20
C GLN A 207 -19.86 6.66 -4.69
N ALA A 208 -18.64 7.02 -5.07
CA ALA A 208 -17.44 6.35 -4.55
C ALA A 208 -17.30 6.51 -3.03
N ARG A 209 -17.52 7.71 -2.48
CA ARG A 209 -17.50 7.93 -1.02
C ARG A 209 -18.57 7.14 -0.29
N GLU A 210 -19.78 7.08 -0.83
CA GLU A 210 -20.89 6.31 -0.22
C GLU A 210 -20.62 4.81 -0.27
N LEU A 211 -20.15 4.30 -1.41
CA LEU A 211 -19.76 2.90 -1.58
C LEU A 211 -18.72 2.45 -0.54
N LEU A 212 -17.73 3.30 -0.25
CA LEU A 212 -16.63 2.97 0.66
C LEU A 212 -16.95 3.26 2.14
N ARG A 213 -18.00 3.99 2.43
CA ARG A 213 -18.37 4.41 3.79
C ARG A 213 -18.72 3.23 4.69
N ILE A 214 -19.62 2.37 4.24
CA ILE A 214 -20.11 1.23 5.05
C ILE A 214 -19.00 0.23 5.37
N PRO A 215 -18.18 -0.21 4.41
CA PRO A 215 -17.00 -1.04 4.69
C PRO A 215 -16.05 -0.40 5.71
N ALA A 216 -15.73 0.88 5.56
CA ALA A 216 -14.82 1.58 6.46
C ALA A 216 -15.35 1.68 7.89
N GLU A 217 -16.63 2.02 8.06
CA GLU A 217 -17.30 2.08 9.37
C GLU A 217 -17.35 0.71 10.04
N THR A 218 -17.62 -0.34 9.27
CA THR A 218 -17.72 -1.72 9.80
C THR A 218 -16.35 -2.22 10.26
N VAL A 219 -15.29 -2.04 9.46
CA VAL A 219 -13.92 -2.39 9.86
C VAL A 219 -13.50 -1.63 11.10
N ALA A 220 -13.80 -0.33 11.18
CA ALA A 220 -13.54 0.47 12.37
C ALA A 220 -14.23 -0.10 13.62
N ALA A 221 -15.50 -0.50 13.51
CA ALA A 221 -16.27 -1.09 14.60
C ALA A 221 -15.76 -2.49 15.02
N LEU A 222 -15.25 -3.30 14.10
CA LEU A 222 -14.64 -4.59 14.39
C LEU A 222 -13.34 -4.41 15.20
N LEU A 223 -12.46 -3.52 14.77
CA LEU A 223 -11.21 -3.21 15.46
C LEU A 223 -11.43 -2.66 16.89
N ASP A 224 -12.45 -1.82 17.07
CA ASP A 224 -12.79 -1.28 18.41
C ASP A 224 -13.28 -2.39 19.38
N ARG A 225 -13.96 -3.43 18.88
CA ARG A 225 -14.38 -4.59 19.70
C ARG A 225 -13.19 -5.45 20.14
N GLU A 226 -12.24 -5.72 19.24
CA GLU A 226 -11.03 -6.49 19.56
C GLU A 226 -10.17 -5.79 20.60
N SER A 227 -10.03 -4.48 20.49
CA SER A 227 -9.28 -3.65 21.45
C SER A 227 -9.94 -3.63 22.84
N GLY A 228 -11.27 -3.65 22.91
CA GLY A 228 -12.04 -3.65 24.16
C GLY A 228 -12.01 -5.00 24.91
N THR A 229 -11.87 -6.13 24.19
CA THR A 229 -11.81 -7.47 24.80
C THR A 229 -10.45 -7.78 25.40
N SER A 230 -9.37 -7.19 24.89
CA SER A 230 -8.01 -7.37 25.42
C SER A 230 -7.77 -6.66 26.76
N GLY A 231 -8.65 -5.73 27.18
CA GLY A 231 -8.52 -4.95 28.42
C GLY A 231 -9.22 -5.54 29.65
N SER A 232 -10.03 -6.60 29.52
CA SER A 232 -10.90 -7.07 30.62
C SER A 232 -10.40 -8.31 31.38
N ASP A 233 -9.26 -8.90 31.02
CA ASP A 233 -8.76 -10.14 31.66
C ASP A 233 -7.60 -9.92 32.68
N GLY A 234 -7.47 -8.71 33.19
CA GLY A 234 -6.40 -8.28 34.11
C GLY A 234 -6.83 -8.03 35.57
N GLY A 235 -7.93 -8.60 36.06
CA GLY A 235 -8.35 -8.27 37.40
C GLY A 235 -9.24 -9.29 38.11
N ALA A 236 -8.66 -10.39 38.63
CA ALA A 236 -9.13 -11.01 39.91
C ALA A 236 -8.31 -12.30 40.17
N ARG A 237 -7.34 -12.20 41.07
CA ARG A 237 -6.98 -13.36 41.92
C ARG A 237 -6.97 -12.88 43.36
N PRO A 238 -7.64 -13.66 44.23
CA PRO A 238 -7.70 -13.38 45.65
C PRO A 238 -6.37 -13.63 46.34
#